data_65c058bf9a303698a9bfb987d99518e4
#
_entry.id   65c058bf9a303698a9bfb987d99518e4
#
_cell.length_a   1.000
_cell.length_b   1.000
_cell.length_c   1.000
_cell.angle_alpha   90.00
_cell.angle_beta   90.00
_cell.angle_gamma   90.00
#
_symmetry.space_group_name_H-M   'P 1'
#
loop_
_entity.id
_entity.type
_entity.pdbx_description
1 polymer ?
#
loop_
_entity_poly.entity_id
_entity_poly.type
_entity_poly.pdbx_seq_one_letter_code
_entity_poly.pdbx_strand_id
1 'polypeptide(L)'
;TKYLRKAGYYTANIGKHDFNMIAPEGAWDETNNNNRVQNWDRTAYFEETNGEQPFFSIINLFNSHESRVRRDMKNQTRDLSSTKHNPDALTIPSYYPDALQIRQVMAQYYDNVGDIDSALSGILETLVSDGLAEDTIIFFFSDHGTGVPRSKRSPYNSGLHVPLIIHVPQKFKHLTNLMAGTKTDDIVSFIDFAPTVLALTNQQIPSHLQGTPFLISGKNRETEHAFGFRDRMDERFDVVRTARSRRF
;
A
#
# COMPACT_ATOMS: atom_id res chain seq x y z
N THR A 1 -4.28 6.04 -13.55
CA THR A 1 -3.31 5.60 -14.56
C THR A 1 -3.57 6.19 -15.94
N LYS A 2 -4.79 6.13 -16.47
CA LYS A 2 -5.15 6.69 -17.79
C LYS A 2 -4.62 8.11 -18.05
N TYR A 3 -4.64 8.99 -17.05
CA TYR A 3 -4.08 10.35 -17.16
C TYR A 3 -2.56 10.33 -17.31
N LEU A 4 -1.88 9.45 -16.57
CA LEU A 4 -0.42 9.29 -16.66
C LEU A 4 -0.01 8.73 -18.03
N ARG A 5 -0.71 7.72 -18.54
CA ARG A 5 -0.47 7.21 -19.91
C ARG A 5 -0.61 8.31 -20.96
N LYS A 6 -1.67 9.12 -20.87
CA LYS A 6 -1.86 10.28 -21.77
C LYS A 6 -0.74 11.31 -21.65
N ALA A 7 -0.11 11.38 -20.49
CA ALA A 7 1.05 12.24 -20.24
C ALA A 7 2.39 11.62 -20.63
N GLY A 8 2.38 10.45 -21.27
CA GLY A 8 3.57 9.76 -21.75
C GLY A 8 4.25 8.85 -20.73
N TYR A 9 3.59 8.49 -19.64
CA TYR A 9 4.13 7.53 -18.68
C TYR A 9 3.89 6.09 -19.12
N TYR A 10 4.89 5.23 -19.01
CA TYR A 10 4.71 3.78 -19.00
C TYR A 10 4.04 3.37 -17.69
N THR A 11 3.00 2.56 -17.73
CA THR A 11 2.22 2.21 -16.55
C THR A 11 2.15 0.70 -16.33
N ALA A 12 2.53 0.23 -15.14
CA ALA A 12 2.53 -1.18 -14.77
C ALA A 12 1.73 -1.45 -13.50
N ASN A 13 1.03 -2.58 -13.45
CA ASN A 13 0.37 -3.09 -12.25
C ASN A 13 0.69 -4.57 -12.05
N ILE A 14 1.47 -4.88 -11.03
CA ILE A 14 2.01 -6.19 -10.76
C ILE A 14 1.36 -6.79 -9.50
N GLY A 15 0.87 -8.01 -9.63
CA GLY A 15 0.26 -8.79 -8.58
C GLY A 15 -1.28 -8.65 -8.54
N LYS A 16 -1.82 -8.02 -7.54
CA LYS A 16 -3.25 -7.98 -7.27
C LYS A 16 -4.03 -6.97 -8.13
N HIS A 17 -5.17 -7.41 -8.69
CA HIS A 17 -6.05 -6.60 -9.55
C HIS A 17 -7.49 -6.49 -9.00
N ASP A 18 -7.67 -6.49 -7.69
CA ASP A 18 -8.99 -6.49 -7.04
C ASP A 18 -9.63 -5.09 -7.02
N PHE A 19 -9.92 -4.51 -8.19
CA PHE A 19 -10.43 -3.15 -8.29
C PHE A 19 -11.94 -3.01 -7.99
N ASN A 20 -12.66 -4.12 -7.75
CA ASN A 20 -14.13 -4.15 -7.60
C ASN A 20 -14.88 -3.41 -8.74
N MET A 21 -14.28 -3.37 -9.91
CA MET A 21 -14.83 -2.81 -11.13
C MET A 21 -14.13 -3.45 -12.34
N ILE A 22 -14.73 -3.34 -13.50
CA ILE A 22 -14.07 -3.71 -14.77
C ILE A 22 -12.93 -2.72 -14.98
N ALA A 23 -11.70 -3.23 -15.09
CA ALA A 23 -10.54 -2.38 -15.38
C ALA A 23 -10.78 -1.64 -16.71
N PRO A 24 -10.63 -0.32 -16.76
CA PRO A 24 -10.78 0.41 -18.02
C PRO A 24 -9.75 -0.08 -19.04
N GLU A 25 -10.22 -0.32 -20.26
CA GLU A 25 -9.33 -0.64 -21.38
C GLU A 25 -8.25 0.43 -21.51
N GLY A 26 -7.01 0.01 -21.71
CA GLY A 26 -5.86 0.88 -21.83
C GLY A 26 -5.49 1.65 -20.54
N ALA A 27 -5.86 1.13 -19.38
CA ALA A 27 -5.43 1.72 -18.10
C ALA A 27 -3.96 1.45 -17.79
N TRP A 28 -3.41 0.35 -18.29
CA TRP A 28 -2.05 -0.14 -18.06
C TRP A 28 -1.38 -0.54 -19.37
N ASP A 29 -0.07 -0.34 -19.45
CA ASP A 29 0.78 -0.89 -20.51
C ASP A 29 1.14 -2.32 -20.16
N GLU A 30 1.46 -2.59 -18.89
CA GLU A 30 1.79 -3.90 -18.37
C GLU A 30 0.88 -4.30 -17.21
N THR A 31 0.39 -5.54 -17.21
CA THR A 31 -0.32 -6.12 -16.07
C THR A 31 0.09 -7.56 -15.84
N ASN A 32 0.30 -7.92 -14.57
CA ASN A 32 0.54 -9.30 -14.17
C ASN A 32 -0.28 -9.61 -12.92
N ASN A 33 -1.34 -10.40 -13.06
CA ASN A 33 -2.23 -10.79 -11.96
C ASN A 33 -1.74 -12.04 -11.20
N ASN A 34 -0.46 -12.34 -11.24
CA ASN A 34 0.12 -13.44 -10.49
C ASN A 34 0.62 -12.94 -9.12
N ASN A 35 -0.09 -13.28 -8.06
CA ASN A 35 0.25 -12.90 -6.68
C ASN A 35 1.61 -13.46 -6.18
N ARG A 36 2.28 -14.29 -6.95
CA ARG A 36 3.64 -14.80 -6.66
C ARG A 36 4.73 -13.92 -7.27
N VAL A 37 4.38 -13.08 -8.24
CA VAL A 37 5.30 -12.09 -8.81
C VAL A 37 5.34 -10.90 -7.88
N GLN A 38 6.50 -10.60 -7.35
CA GLN A 38 6.74 -9.52 -6.38
C GLN A 38 7.67 -8.45 -6.93
N ASN A 39 7.92 -8.47 -8.20
CA ASN A 39 8.74 -7.50 -8.90
C ASN A 39 8.13 -7.24 -10.28
N TRP A 40 8.25 -6.02 -10.80
CA TRP A 40 7.81 -5.76 -12.16
C TRP A 40 8.80 -6.36 -13.16
N ASP A 41 8.28 -6.72 -14.32
CA ASP A 41 9.15 -7.16 -15.42
C ASP A 41 9.76 -5.93 -16.09
N ARG A 42 10.87 -5.44 -15.54
CA ARG A 42 11.61 -4.33 -16.09
C ARG A 42 12.11 -4.57 -17.52
N THR A 43 12.20 -5.85 -17.94
CA THR A 43 12.59 -6.20 -19.29
C THR A 43 11.62 -5.61 -20.30
N ALA A 44 10.31 -5.79 -20.10
CA ALA A 44 9.29 -5.20 -20.95
C ALA A 44 9.40 -3.67 -21.00
N TYR A 45 9.59 -3.01 -19.85
CA TYR A 45 9.79 -1.57 -19.80
C TYR A 45 10.99 -1.13 -20.64
N PHE A 46 12.16 -1.76 -20.46
CA PHE A 46 13.38 -1.37 -21.19
C PHE A 46 13.29 -1.71 -22.69
N GLU A 47 12.71 -2.84 -23.05
CA GLU A 47 12.51 -3.24 -24.43
C GLU A 47 11.58 -2.27 -25.19
N GLU A 48 10.51 -1.81 -24.53
CA GLU A 48 9.52 -0.93 -25.15
C GLU A 48 9.93 0.55 -25.13
N THR A 49 10.73 0.98 -24.17
CA THR A 49 10.97 2.42 -23.91
C THR A 49 12.45 2.83 -23.97
N ASN A 50 13.38 1.90 -24.10
CA ASN A 50 14.83 2.11 -23.90
C ASN A 50 15.19 2.75 -22.56
N GLY A 51 14.28 2.67 -21.53
CA GLY A 51 14.48 3.32 -20.24
C GLY A 51 14.31 4.84 -20.25
N GLU A 52 13.93 5.46 -21.34
CA GLU A 52 13.82 6.94 -21.48
C GLU A 52 12.43 7.47 -21.09
N GLN A 53 11.41 6.62 -21.12
CA GLN A 53 10.04 7.02 -20.80
C GLN A 53 9.84 7.07 -19.28
N PRO A 54 9.20 8.12 -18.71
CA PRO A 54 8.83 8.08 -17.30
C PRO A 54 7.83 6.95 -17.02
N PHE A 55 7.89 6.38 -15.82
CA PHE A 55 7.02 5.26 -15.47
C PHE A 55 6.21 5.49 -14.20
N PHE A 56 5.10 4.77 -14.09
CA PHE A 56 4.30 4.63 -12.89
C PHE A 56 4.00 3.14 -12.67
N SER A 57 4.52 2.57 -11.61
CA SER A 57 4.32 1.16 -11.30
C SER A 57 3.67 0.96 -9.94
N ILE A 58 2.71 0.03 -9.86
CA ILE A 58 2.16 -0.50 -8.61
C ILE A 58 2.62 -1.95 -8.48
N ILE A 59 3.29 -2.25 -7.37
CA ILE A 59 3.74 -3.60 -7.04
C ILE A 59 3.06 -4.04 -5.75
N ASN A 60 2.29 -5.12 -5.82
CA ASN A 60 1.53 -5.65 -4.68
C ASN A 60 2.31 -6.78 -4.01
N LEU A 61 2.81 -6.54 -2.80
CA LEU A 61 3.49 -7.55 -1.98
C LEU A 61 2.46 -8.34 -1.18
N PHE A 62 2.36 -9.65 -1.42
CA PHE A 62 1.30 -10.50 -0.90
C PHE A 62 1.67 -11.26 0.38
N ASN A 63 2.85 -11.03 0.94
CA ASN A 63 3.40 -11.80 2.05
C ASN A 63 2.59 -11.63 3.35
N SER A 64 2.04 -10.44 3.63
CA SER A 64 1.22 -10.16 4.81
C SER A 64 -0.27 -10.45 4.64
N HIS A 65 -0.69 -10.98 3.48
CA HIS A 65 -2.10 -11.30 3.24
C HIS A 65 -2.64 -12.29 4.28
N GLU A 66 -3.91 -12.15 4.67
CA GLU A 66 -4.55 -12.97 5.71
C GLU A 66 -4.46 -14.48 5.49
N SER A 67 -4.41 -14.94 4.23
CA SER A 67 -4.23 -16.36 3.92
C SER A 67 -2.90 -16.93 4.43
N ARG A 68 -1.92 -16.07 4.72
CA ARG A 68 -0.62 -16.48 5.25
C ARG A 68 -0.65 -16.82 6.75
N VAL A 69 -1.67 -16.38 7.46
CA VAL A 69 -1.88 -16.66 8.90
C VAL A 69 -3.15 -17.49 9.16
N ARG A 70 -4.07 -17.60 8.20
CA ARG A 70 -5.26 -18.42 8.34
C ARG A 70 -4.92 -19.90 8.26
N ARG A 71 -5.60 -20.70 9.11
CA ARG A 71 -5.73 -22.15 8.87
C ARG A 71 -6.62 -22.32 7.65
N ASP A 72 -6.14 -23.07 6.67
CA ASP A 72 -7.01 -23.46 5.56
C ASP A 72 -8.17 -24.30 6.12
N MET A 73 -9.41 -23.88 5.83
CA MET A 73 -10.62 -24.59 6.26
C MET A 73 -10.74 -26.00 5.64
N LYS A 74 -9.87 -26.35 4.70
CA LYS A 74 -9.81 -27.65 4.01
C LYS A 74 -8.73 -28.59 4.54
N ASN A 75 -8.53 -28.69 5.86
CA ASN A 75 -7.67 -29.68 6.53
C ASN A 75 -6.14 -29.50 6.45
N GLN A 76 -5.62 -28.38 6.02
CA GLN A 76 -4.20 -28.11 6.17
C GLN A 76 -3.99 -27.10 7.32
N THR A 77 -3.75 -27.63 8.50
CA THR A 77 -3.24 -26.81 9.60
C THR A 77 -1.86 -26.33 9.21
N ARG A 78 -1.75 -25.02 8.90
CA ARG A 78 -0.42 -24.41 8.80
C ARG A 78 0.27 -24.60 10.14
N ASP A 79 1.43 -25.19 10.13
CA ASP A 79 2.24 -25.32 11.34
C ASP A 79 2.73 -23.93 11.74
N LEU A 80 2.17 -23.38 12.80
CA LEU A 80 2.57 -22.09 13.39
C LEU A 80 3.51 -22.29 14.57
N SER A 81 4.02 -23.52 14.78
CA SER A 81 4.96 -23.82 15.88
C SER A 81 6.40 -23.36 15.60
N SER A 82 6.74 -23.11 14.32
CA SER A 82 8.09 -22.74 13.90
C SER A 82 8.14 -21.31 13.34
N THR A 83 7.80 -20.32 14.15
CA THR A 83 7.94 -18.91 13.79
C THR A 83 9.36 -18.40 14.13
N LYS A 84 9.88 -17.45 13.32
CA LYS A 84 11.14 -16.75 13.60
C LYS A 84 11.02 -15.86 14.84
N HIS A 85 9.87 -15.16 14.98
CA HIS A 85 9.55 -14.40 16.18
C HIS A 85 9.07 -15.32 17.29
N ASN A 86 9.58 -15.12 18.51
CA ASN A 86 9.13 -15.87 19.69
C ASN A 86 7.71 -15.41 20.08
N PRO A 87 6.68 -16.28 20.04
CA PRO A 87 5.32 -15.90 20.42
C PRO A 87 5.21 -15.36 21.85
N ASP A 88 6.02 -15.87 22.78
CA ASP A 88 5.96 -15.47 24.21
C ASP A 88 6.56 -14.06 24.44
N ALA A 89 7.41 -13.58 23.55
CA ALA A 89 8.01 -12.24 23.63
C ALA A 89 7.12 -11.13 23.08
N LEU A 90 5.97 -11.47 22.45
CA LEU A 90 5.11 -10.49 21.81
C LEU A 90 4.19 -9.78 22.80
N THR A 91 4.00 -8.48 22.61
CA THR A 91 2.93 -7.73 23.23
C THR A 91 1.64 -7.94 22.44
N ILE A 92 0.64 -8.55 23.07
CA ILE A 92 -0.66 -8.79 22.45
C ILE A 92 -1.57 -7.58 22.73
N PRO A 93 -2.21 -6.98 21.71
CA PRO A 93 -3.19 -5.92 21.90
C PRO A 93 -4.28 -6.34 22.89
N SER A 94 -4.65 -5.47 23.81
CA SER A 94 -5.57 -5.77 24.95
C SER A 94 -6.97 -6.21 24.53
N TYR A 95 -7.35 -5.99 23.27
CA TYR A 95 -8.63 -6.43 22.74
C TYR A 95 -8.61 -7.87 22.17
N TYR A 96 -7.46 -8.56 22.23
CA TYR A 96 -7.37 -10.01 21.96
C TYR A 96 -7.20 -10.79 23.27
N PRO A 97 -7.72 -12.00 23.34
CA PRO A 97 -7.35 -12.89 24.42
C PRO A 97 -5.87 -13.25 24.33
N ASP A 98 -5.17 -13.22 25.47
CA ASP A 98 -3.78 -13.65 25.56
C ASP A 98 -3.72 -15.18 25.61
N ALA A 99 -3.78 -15.82 24.45
CA ALA A 99 -3.76 -17.24 24.27
C ALA A 99 -2.66 -17.66 23.30
N LEU A 100 -2.12 -18.87 23.47
CA LEU A 100 -1.04 -19.39 22.63
C LEU A 100 -1.33 -19.28 21.13
N GLN A 101 -2.56 -19.60 20.70
CA GLN A 101 -2.96 -19.54 19.30
C GLN A 101 -2.89 -18.10 18.74
N ILE A 102 -3.28 -17.11 19.55
CA ILE A 102 -3.20 -15.71 19.16
C ILE A 102 -1.74 -15.27 19.04
N ARG A 103 -0.93 -15.64 20.01
CA ARG A 103 0.52 -15.35 20.00
C ARG A 103 1.21 -15.95 18.78
N GLN A 104 0.90 -17.20 18.43
CA GLN A 104 1.44 -17.87 17.24
C GLN A 104 1.02 -17.18 15.94
N VAL A 105 -0.26 -16.79 15.81
CA VAL A 105 -0.76 -16.03 14.65
C VAL A 105 -0.06 -14.68 14.53
N MET A 106 0.14 -13.98 15.64
CA MET A 106 0.85 -12.69 15.64
C MET A 106 2.33 -12.86 15.29
N ALA A 107 3.01 -13.87 15.83
CA ALA A 107 4.40 -14.18 15.49
C ALA A 107 4.55 -14.47 13.97
N GLN A 108 3.67 -15.27 13.40
CA GLN A 108 3.66 -15.53 11.97
C GLN A 108 3.40 -14.25 11.16
N TYR A 109 2.55 -13.36 11.65
CA TYR A 109 2.31 -12.09 10.98
C TYR A 109 3.58 -11.22 10.97
N TYR A 110 4.32 -11.16 12.07
CA TYR A 110 5.61 -10.45 12.12
C TYR A 110 6.64 -11.06 11.18
N ASP A 111 6.70 -12.38 11.08
CA ASP A 111 7.57 -13.06 10.12
C ASP A 111 7.21 -12.67 8.67
N ASN A 112 5.92 -12.62 8.36
CA ASN A 112 5.43 -12.21 7.03
C ASN A 112 5.77 -10.75 6.71
N VAL A 113 5.79 -9.86 7.72
CA VAL A 113 6.24 -8.47 7.55
C VAL A 113 7.74 -8.42 7.27
N GLY A 114 8.56 -9.27 7.93
CA GLY A 114 9.97 -9.43 7.61
C GLY A 114 10.22 -9.91 6.17
N ASP A 115 9.33 -10.79 5.67
CA ASP A 115 9.41 -11.24 4.27
C ASP A 115 9.04 -10.12 3.28
N ILE A 116 8.15 -9.18 3.66
CA ILE A 116 7.88 -7.96 2.87
C ILE A 116 9.10 -7.06 2.82
N ASP A 117 9.78 -6.86 3.95
CA ASP A 117 10.99 -6.04 4.03
C ASP A 117 12.08 -6.58 3.10
N SER A 118 12.27 -7.90 3.09
CA SER A 118 13.19 -8.57 2.17
C SER A 118 12.81 -8.40 0.70
N ALA A 119 11.52 -8.52 0.37
CA ALA A 119 11.02 -8.34 -0.99
C ALA A 119 11.19 -6.87 -1.44
N LEU A 120 10.90 -5.91 -0.56
CA LEU A 120 11.11 -4.50 -0.83
C LEU A 120 12.59 -4.18 -1.06
N SER A 121 13.50 -4.74 -0.25
CA SER A 121 14.94 -4.58 -0.45
C SER A 121 15.36 -4.99 -1.86
N GLY A 122 14.90 -6.14 -2.35
CA GLY A 122 15.18 -6.60 -3.71
C GLY A 122 14.66 -5.65 -4.81
N ILE A 123 13.48 -5.04 -4.61
CA ILE A 123 12.94 -4.04 -5.53
C ILE A 123 13.81 -2.77 -5.53
N LEU A 124 14.22 -2.29 -4.35
CA LEU A 124 15.07 -1.11 -4.22
C LEU A 124 16.47 -1.34 -4.83
N GLU A 125 17.06 -2.52 -4.60
CA GLU A 125 18.33 -2.92 -5.22
C GLU A 125 18.21 -2.95 -6.75
N THR A 126 17.08 -3.39 -7.28
CA THR A 126 16.80 -3.38 -8.72
C THR A 126 16.76 -1.94 -9.26
N LEU A 127 16.06 -1.03 -8.59
CA LEU A 127 16.03 0.39 -8.98
C LEU A 127 17.44 1.01 -8.99
N VAL A 128 18.26 0.68 -7.99
CA VAL A 128 19.66 1.15 -7.93
C VAL A 128 20.48 0.59 -9.09
N SER A 129 20.38 -0.71 -9.35
CA SER A 129 21.16 -1.36 -10.42
C SER A 129 20.79 -0.86 -11.81
N ASP A 130 19.55 -0.42 -11.99
CA ASP A 130 19.03 0.13 -13.24
C ASP A 130 19.30 1.65 -13.39
N GLY A 131 19.89 2.27 -12.37
CA GLY A 131 20.15 3.71 -12.37
C GLY A 131 18.89 4.58 -12.20
N LEU A 132 17.76 3.99 -11.77
CA LEU A 132 16.47 4.67 -11.66
C LEU A 132 16.15 5.18 -10.24
N ALA A 133 16.95 4.83 -9.23
CA ALA A 133 16.67 5.14 -7.83
C ALA A 133 16.54 6.66 -7.57
N GLU A 134 17.45 7.46 -8.13
CA GLU A 134 17.44 8.94 -7.97
C GLU A 134 16.37 9.63 -8.83
N ASP A 135 15.71 8.88 -9.70
CA ASP A 135 14.64 9.36 -10.58
C ASP A 135 13.25 8.83 -10.18
N THR A 136 13.15 8.12 -9.05
CA THR A 136 11.91 7.46 -8.63
C THR A 136 11.43 7.95 -7.26
N ILE A 137 10.24 8.53 -7.21
CA ILE A 137 9.52 8.78 -5.94
C ILE A 137 8.82 7.49 -5.55
N ILE A 138 9.03 7.03 -4.30
CA ILE A 138 8.52 5.75 -3.82
C ILE A 138 7.47 5.97 -2.73
N PHE A 139 6.30 5.34 -2.88
CA PHE A 139 5.25 5.24 -1.88
C PHE A 139 5.17 3.80 -1.40
N PHE A 140 5.47 3.56 -0.14
CA PHE A 140 5.28 2.26 0.50
C PHE A 140 4.15 2.36 1.52
N PHE A 141 3.10 1.56 1.35
CA PHE A 141 1.93 1.59 2.22
C PHE A 141 1.20 0.25 2.24
N SER A 142 0.33 0.05 3.23
CA SER A 142 -0.61 -1.06 3.25
C SER A 142 -1.98 -0.60 2.74
N ASP A 143 -2.70 -1.48 2.04
CA ASP A 143 -4.07 -1.20 1.55
C ASP A 143 -5.11 -1.17 2.68
N HIS A 144 -4.86 -1.91 3.77
CA HIS A 144 -5.67 -1.95 4.99
C HIS A 144 -4.86 -2.52 6.16
N GLY A 145 -5.43 -2.55 7.35
CA GLY A 145 -4.79 -3.18 8.53
C GLY A 145 -4.63 -4.69 8.39
N THR A 146 -4.04 -5.31 9.41
CA THR A 146 -3.66 -6.73 9.43
C THR A 146 -4.82 -7.68 9.10
N GLY A 147 -4.51 -8.89 8.64
CA GLY A 147 -5.49 -9.93 8.32
C GLY A 147 -6.10 -10.66 9.54
N VAL A 148 -5.90 -10.12 10.76
CA VAL A 148 -6.46 -10.68 11.99
C VAL A 148 -7.79 -10.01 12.35
N PRO A 149 -8.62 -10.61 13.24
CA PRO A 149 -9.89 -10.03 13.67
C PRO A 149 -9.76 -8.57 14.13
N ARG A 150 -10.81 -7.77 13.96
CA ARG A 150 -10.87 -6.35 14.32
C ARG A 150 -9.96 -5.40 13.51
N SER A 151 -9.26 -5.88 12.50
CA SER A 151 -8.43 -5.09 11.59
C SER A 151 -9.03 -5.09 10.19
N LYS A 152 -8.59 -5.98 9.33
CA LYS A 152 -9.21 -6.14 7.99
C LYS A 152 -10.73 -6.27 8.11
N ARG A 153 -11.47 -5.62 7.22
CA ARG A 153 -12.94 -5.53 7.19
C ARG A 153 -13.58 -4.71 8.32
N SER A 154 -12.80 -4.17 9.25
CA SER A 154 -13.33 -3.44 10.38
C SER A 154 -12.91 -1.96 10.29
N PRO A 155 -13.84 -0.99 10.28
CA PRO A 155 -13.50 0.42 10.16
C PRO A 155 -13.08 1.02 11.51
N TYR A 156 -12.31 0.26 12.29
CA TYR A 156 -11.56 0.73 13.44
C TYR A 156 -10.20 1.29 13.03
N ASN A 157 -9.53 1.96 13.95
CA ASN A 157 -8.18 2.46 13.73
C ASN A 157 -7.20 1.34 13.29
N SER A 158 -7.33 0.14 13.87
CA SER A 158 -6.52 -1.03 13.49
C SER A 158 -6.73 -1.53 12.05
N GLY A 159 -7.87 -1.18 11.44
CA GLY A 159 -8.16 -1.52 10.05
C GLY A 159 -7.89 -0.38 9.06
N LEU A 160 -7.95 0.88 9.51
CA LEU A 160 -7.89 2.06 8.65
C LEU A 160 -6.56 2.83 8.76
N HIS A 161 -5.93 2.86 9.93
CA HIS A 161 -4.67 3.55 10.14
C HIS A 161 -3.50 2.65 9.76
N VAL A 162 -3.06 2.77 8.53
CA VAL A 162 -2.00 1.94 7.92
C VAL A 162 -0.69 2.71 7.80
N PRO A 163 0.46 2.04 7.76
CA PRO A 163 1.73 2.69 7.51
C PRO A 163 1.75 3.34 6.12
N LEU A 164 2.35 4.52 6.04
CA LEU A 164 2.68 5.21 4.80
C LEU A 164 4.09 5.77 4.92
N ILE A 165 5.01 5.29 4.10
CA ILE A 165 6.38 5.78 4.00
C ILE A 165 6.58 6.31 2.59
N ILE A 166 7.17 7.51 2.48
CA ILE A 166 7.41 8.13 1.18
C ILE A 166 8.88 8.52 1.10
N HIS A 167 9.52 8.05 0.04
CA HIS A 167 10.85 8.47 -0.33
C HIS A 167 10.80 9.42 -1.51
N VAL A 168 11.38 10.60 -1.35
CA VAL A 168 11.52 11.61 -2.40
C VAL A 168 13.00 11.86 -2.62
N PRO A 169 13.57 11.46 -3.78
CA PRO A 169 14.96 11.72 -4.10
C PRO A 169 15.30 13.20 -4.07
N GLN A 170 16.57 13.52 -3.84
CA GLN A 170 17.05 14.90 -3.75
C GLN A 170 16.69 15.74 -4.98
N LYS A 171 16.69 15.14 -6.16
CA LYS A 171 16.29 15.76 -7.43
C LYS A 171 14.86 16.33 -7.39
N PHE A 172 13.93 15.67 -6.69
CA PHE A 172 12.52 16.04 -6.61
C PHE A 172 12.13 16.73 -5.30
N LYS A 173 13.09 17.02 -4.44
CA LYS A 173 12.83 17.63 -3.12
C LYS A 173 12.07 18.95 -3.21
N HIS A 174 12.26 19.71 -4.29
CA HIS A 174 11.56 20.97 -4.54
C HIS A 174 10.04 20.82 -4.77
N LEU A 175 9.56 19.61 -5.07
CA LEU A 175 8.14 19.32 -5.28
C LEU A 175 7.36 19.13 -3.96
N THR A 176 8.07 18.89 -2.85
CA THR A 176 7.45 18.58 -1.57
C THR A 176 7.90 19.56 -0.49
N ASN A 177 7.04 19.76 0.53
CA ASN A 177 7.35 20.51 1.74
C ASN A 177 7.88 19.61 2.89
N LEU A 178 7.98 18.31 2.68
CA LEU A 178 8.44 17.36 3.71
C LEU A 178 9.97 17.30 3.75
N MET A 179 10.50 17.19 4.96
CA MET A 179 11.92 16.93 5.19
C MET A 179 12.17 15.45 5.39
N ALA A 180 13.29 14.94 4.84
CA ALA A 180 13.70 13.56 5.05
C ALA A 180 13.87 13.25 6.55
N GLY A 181 13.50 12.03 6.97
CA GLY A 181 13.59 11.57 8.35
C GLY A 181 12.54 12.15 9.30
N THR A 182 11.57 12.92 8.81
CA THR A 182 10.47 13.45 9.62
C THR A 182 9.24 12.55 9.59
N LYS A 183 8.41 12.70 10.63
CA LYS A 183 7.06 12.13 10.70
C LYS A 183 6.05 13.26 10.70
N THR A 184 4.88 12.99 10.13
CA THR A 184 3.75 13.91 10.16
C THR A 184 2.51 13.23 10.71
N ASP A 185 1.68 13.98 11.41
CA ASP A 185 0.36 13.56 11.90
C ASP A 185 -0.76 14.03 10.96
N ASP A 186 -0.43 14.42 9.75
CA ASP A 186 -1.40 14.82 8.75
C ASP A 186 -2.33 13.68 8.39
N ILE A 187 -3.62 13.99 8.30
CA ILE A 187 -4.62 13.02 7.91
C ILE A 187 -4.57 12.84 6.40
N VAL A 188 -4.16 11.66 5.96
CA VAL A 188 -4.10 11.25 4.55
C VAL A 188 -5.08 10.12 4.32
N SER A 189 -5.85 10.21 3.25
CA SER A 189 -6.77 9.16 2.81
C SER A 189 -6.39 8.67 1.42
N PHE A 190 -6.77 7.44 1.04
CA PHE A 190 -6.47 6.90 -0.29
C PHE A 190 -7.06 7.73 -1.44
N ILE A 191 -8.15 8.46 -1.22
CA ILE A 191 -8.69 9.39 -2.22
C ILE A 191 -7.71 10.51 -2.58
N ASP A 192 -6.73 10.80 -1.72
CA ASP A 192 -5.72 11.86 -1.89
C ASP A 192 -4.53 11.40 -2.75
N PHE A 193 -4.35 10.09 -2.95
CA PHE A 193 -3.18 9.56 -3.69
C PHE A 193 -3.22 9.95 -5.17
N ALA A 194 -4.36 9.74 -5.84
CA ALA A 194 -4.48 10.08 -7.25
C ALA A 194 -4.22 11.57 -7.54
N PRO A 195 -4.86 12.53 -6.84
CA PRO A 195 -4.54 13.95 -7.04
C PRO A 195 -3.10 14.31 -6.63
N THR A 196 -2.50 13.63 -5.65
CA THR A 196 -1.10 13.85 -5.28
C THR A 196 -0.15 13.41 -6.40
N VAL A 197 -0.34 12.22 -6.95
CA VAL A 197 0.48 11.73 -8.06
C VAL A 197 0.34 12.61 -9.29
N LEU A 198 -0.87 13.03 -9.64
CA LEU A 198 -1.10 13.95 -10.75
C LEU A 198 -0.40 15.30 -10.55
N ALA A 199 -0.45 15.85 -9.33
CA ALA A 199 0.24 17.10 -9.01
C ALA A 199 1.77 16.95 -9.07
N LEU A 200 2.33 15.86 -8.53
CA LEU A 200 3.77 15.57 -8.59
C LEU A 200 4.28 15.42 -10.03
N THR A 201 3.43 14.92 -10.93
CA THR A 201 3.73 14.74 -12.35
C THR A 201 3.33 15.95 -13.22
N ASN A 202 2.98 17.07 -12.59
CA ASN A 202 2.52 18.31 -13.25
C ASN A 202 1.32 18.09 -14.18
N GLN A 203 0.40 17.19 -13.80
CA GLN A 203 -0.83 16.94 -14.55
C GLN A 203 -2.01 17.67 -13.91
N GLN A 204 -2.96 18.06 -14.76
CA GLN A 204 -4.21 18.66 -14.29
C GLN A 204 -5.00 17.64 -13.45
N ILE A 205 -5.44 18.06 -12.27
CA ILE A 205 -6.30 17.25 -11.41
C ILE A 205 -7.74 17.41 -11.90
N PRO A 206 -8.40 16.32 -12.34
CA PRO A 206 -9.80 16.37 -12.77
C PRO A 206 -10.74 16.77 -11.64
N SER A 207 -11.75 17.57 -11.93
CA SER A 207 -12.70 18.11 -10.94
C SER A 207 -13.55 17.05 -10.23
N HIS A 208 -13.66 15.83 -10.78
CA HIS A 208 -14.37 14.72 -10.15
C HIS A 208 -13.54 14.00 -9.06
N LEU A 209 -12.23 14.27 -8.94
CA LEU A 209 -11.41 13.75 -7.86
C LEU A 209 -11.66 14.57 -6.59
N GLN A 210 -12.16 13.91 -5.55
CA GLN A 210 -12.55 14.54 -4.28
C GLN A 210 -11.38 14.71 -3.31
N GLY A 211 -10.27 13.99 -3.52
CA GLY A 211 -9.10 14.05 -2.65
C GLY A 211 -8.27 15.30 -2.85
N THR A 212 -7.40 15.59 -1.90
CA THR A 212 -6.51 16.77 -1.87
C THR A 212 -5.05 16.32 -1.90
N PRO A 213 -4.19 16.87 -2.78
CA PRO A 213 -2.76 16.57 -2.78
C PRO A 213 -2.13 16.84 -1.41
N PHE A 214 -1.30 15.93 -0.91
CA PHE A 214 -0.73 16.02 0.44
C PHE A 214 0.80 16.21 0.48
N LEU A 215 1.49 16.14 -0.65
CA LEU A 215 2.96 16.29 -0.71
C LEU A 215 3.43 17.58 -1.34
N ILE A 216 2.55 18.42 -1.82
CA ILE A 216 2.90 19.51 -2.72
C ILE A 216 3.44 20.73 -1.94
N SER A 217 4.62 21.21 -2.31
CA SER A 217 5.22 22.42 -1.75
C SER A 217 4.31 23.64 -1.93
N GLY A 218 4.26 24.50 -0.90
CA GLY A 218 3.50 25.75 -0.93
C GLY A 218 1.98 25.60 -0.80
N LYS A 219 1.46 24.41 -0.57
CA LYS A 219 0.04 24.19 -0.28
C LYS A 219 -0.16 23.75 1.16
N ASN A 220 -0.91 24.53 1.93
CA ASN A 220 -1.41 24.10 3.22
C ASN A 220 -2.59 23.13 3.01
N ARG A 221 -2.56 22.04 3.71
CA ARG A 221 -3.64 21.07 3.69
C ARG A 221 -4.59 21.32 4.87
N GLU A 222 -5.85 21.53 4.57
CA GLU A 222 -6.91 21.76 5.57
C GLU A 222 -7.75 20.49 5.86
N THR A 223 -7.23 19.30 5.50
CA THR A 223 -7.97 18.06 5.75
C THR A 223 -7.96 17.74 7.24
N GLU A 224 -9.11 17.90 7.87
CA GLU A 224 -9.29 17.64 9.31
C GLU A 224 -9.76 16.24 9.60
N HIS A 225 -10.39 15.56 8.63
CA HIS A 225 -11.02 14.28 8.82
C HIS A 225 -10.77 13.32 7.64
N ALA A 226 -10.59 12.04 7.98
CA ALA A 226 -10.73 10.94 7.05
C ALA A 226 -11.99 10.14 7.40
N PHE A 227 -12.68 9.64 6.39
CA PHE A 227 -13.92 8.90 6.57
C PHE A 227 -13.73 7.44 6.15
N GLY A 228 -14.31 6.54 6.94
CA GLY A 228 -14.36 5.12 6.64
C GLY A 228 -15.81 4.63 6.64
N PHE A 229 -16.07 3.60 5.84
CA PHE A 229 -17.39 3.00 5.82
C PHE A 229 -17.31 1.49 5.52
N ARG A 230 -18.33 0.81 5.99
CA ARG A 230 -18.61 -0.58 5.66
C ARG A 230 -20.14 -0.74 5.61
N ASP A 231 -20.66 -1.38 4.58
CA ASP A 231 -22.09 -1.61 4.43
C ASP A 231 -22.48 -3.06 4.72
N ARG A 232 -21.53 -3.98 4.65
CA ARG A 232 -21.73 -5.39 4.98
C ARG A 232 -20.46 -6.04 5.51
N MET A 233 -20.62 -7.11 6.25
CA MET A 233 -19.57 -8.02 6.65
C MET A 233 -19.85 -9.38 6.02
N ASP A 234 -19.06 -9.75 5.02
CA ASP A 234 -19.32 -10.87 4.13
C ASP A 234 -20.77 -10.82 3.60
N GLU A 235 -21.64 -11.80 3.89
CA GLU A 235 -23.01 -11.89 3.40
C GLU A 235 -24.05 -11.14 4.27
N ARG A 236 -23.63 -10.47 5.35
CA ARG A 236 -24.54 -9.79 6.28
C ARG A 236 -24.44 -8.30 6.19
N PHE A 237 -25.58 -7.63 6.22
CA PHE A 237 -25.63 -6.17 6.41
C PHE A 237 -24.99 -5.80 7.76
N ASP A 238 -24.05 -4.86 7.71
CA ASP A 238 -23.37 -4.33 8.87
C ASP A 238 -22.89 -2.91 8.55
N VAL A 239 -23.81 -1.98 8.63
CA VAL A 239 -23.60 -0.59 8.22
C VAL A 239 -22.86 0.17 9.31
N VAL A 240 -21.61 0.52 9.04
CA VAL A 240 -20.76 1.31 9.92
C VAL A 240 -20.19 2.50 9.17
N ARG A 241 -20.13 3.64 9.84
CA ARG A 241 -19.50 4.87 9.35
C ARG A 241 -18.55 5.37 10.43
N THR A 242 -17.37 5.81 10.01
CA THR A 242 -16.36 6.38 10.92
C THR A 242 -15.82 7.69 10.39
N ALA A 243 -15.49 8.58 11.30
CA ALA A 243 -14.73 9.78 11.02
C ALA A 243 -13.48 9.77 11.91
N ARG A 244 -12.33 9.99 11.32
CA ARG A 244 -11.05 10.06 12.03
C ARG A 244 -10.52 11.47 11.93
N SER A 245 -10.26 12.09 13.07
CA SER A 245 -9.53 13.36 13.20
C SER A 245 -8.14 13.13 13.80
N ARG A 246 -7.34 14.20 13.92
CA ARG A 246 -6.08 14.14 14.68
C ARG A 246 -6.29 13.80 16.16
N ARG A 247 -7.45 14.13 16.71
CA ARG A 247 -7.78 13.96 18.12
C ARG A 247 -8.52 12.66 18.41
N PHE A 248 -9.37 12.21 17.50
CA PHE A 248 -10.27 11.05 17.68
C PHE A 248 -10.23 10.14 16.47
#